data_ed816ca5c894af6ca6fa9d0d56895357
#
_entry.id   ed816ca5c894af6ca6fa9d0d56895357
#
_cell.length_a   1.000
_cell.length_b   1.000
_cell.length_c   1.000
_cell.angle_alpha   90.00
_cell.angle_beta   90.00
_cell.angle_gamma   90.00
#
_symmetry.space_group_name_H-M   'P 1'
#
loop_
_entity.id
_entity.type
_entity.pdbx_description
1 polymer ?
#
loop_
_entity_poly.entity_id
_entity_poly.type
_entity_poly.pdbx_seq_one_letter_code
_entity_poly.pdbx_strand_id
1 'polypeptide(L)'
;MNKVRHIDILVIGAGPAGSVFGYLALKAGLDCLLADFATFPREKICGGGLTPKAWRLLDKLVPGIKYDYHPVRHMRFQLDDSPMCEFEAEQEIRMTNRKDFDYTLLQYYQQAGGELLKDAFLGFEQQHDGRFLVTMRSGLQLTCNYLIAADGANSRVRRQLLGKPKDQMLFMEEYVPKQGPEEAFVFFSRRFIPGGFYKFSSIGRDIYGFRAPKTNRDTFRQMLKEFNIPETKFVGANISLHTVLSPIPNVILIGDAGGFANKITGEGLYDAFKTAYNARRAIVEHKPFSETNRQVFRKMKAEERAARFFFSPTGIKFLSFCIHHPRFTKWMFDTKMKRESFIPR
;
A
#
# COMPACT_ATOMS: atom_id res chain seq x y z
N MET A 1 -31.58 -25.82 11.04
CA MET A 1 -30.76 -24.61 11.12
C MET A 1 -29.33 -24.97 10.72
N ASN A 2 -28.82 -24.46 9.62
CA ASN A 2 -27.41 -24.68 9.28
C ASN A 2 -26.54 -24.02 10.35
N LYS A 3 -25.66 -24.79 10.97
CA LYS A 3 -24.74 -24.31 12.00
C LYS A 3 -23.81 -23.24 11.36
N VAL A 4 -23.85 -22.01 11.84
CA VAL A 4 -22.97 -20.95 11.35
C VAL A 4 -21.53 -21.34 11.65
N ARG A 5 -20.66 -21.35 10.61
CA ARG A 5 -19.23 -21.69 10.75
C ARG A 5 -18.54 -20.62 11.61
N HIS A 6 -17.81 -21.08 12.60
CA HIS A 6 -16.94 -20.23 13.43
C HIS A 6 -15.50 -20.30 12.94
N ILE A 7 -14.83 -19.16 12.87
CA ILE A 7 -13.42 -18.99 12.52
C ILE A 7 -12.81 -18.04 13.54
N ASP A 8 -11.66 -18.34 14.10
CA ASP A 8 -11.04 -17.41 15.08
C ASP A 8 -10.77 -16.03 14.48
N ILE A 9 -10.18 -16.01 13.28
CA ILE A 9 -9.81 -14.77 12.58
C ILE A 9 -10.36 -14.77 11.16
N LEU A 10 -11.23 -13.81 10.87
CA LEU A 10 -11.70 -13.56 9.51
C LEU A 10 -11.03 -12.31 8.94
N VAL A 11 -10.35 -12.47 7.80
CA VAL A 11 -9.68 -11.38 7.08
C VAL A 11 -10.49 -11.01 5.84
N ILE A 12 -10.88 -9.76 5.72
CA ILE A 12 -11.55 -9.25 4.53
C ILE A 12 -10.52 -8.58 3.62
N GLY A 13 -10.26 -9.20 2.46
CA GLY A 13 -9.28 -8.79 1.46
C GLY A 13 -8.03 -9.66 1.45
N ALA A 14 -7.73 -10.25 0.28
CA ALA A 14 -6.56 -11.10 0.02
C ALA A 14 -5.47 -10.38 -0.80
N GLY A 15 -5.39 -9.04 -0.68
CA GLY A 15 -4.25 -8.26 -1.17
C GLY A 15 -3.01 -8.43 -0.29
N PRO A 16 -1.91 -7.68 -0.54
CA PRO A 16 -0.63 -7.85 0.18
C PRO A 16 -0.75 -7.81 1.71
N ALA A 17 -1.55 -6.92 2.27
CA ALA A 17 -1.75 -6.83 3.72
C ALA A 17 -2.44 -8.09 4.27
N GLY A 18 -3.55 -8.53 3.62
CA GLY A 18 -4.31 -9.69 4.07
C GLY A 18 -3.56 -11.00 3.87
N SER A 19 -2.93 -11.21 2.71
CA SER A 19 -2.16 -12.44 2.43
C SER A 19 -0.97 -12.59 3.36
N VAL A 20 -0.21 -11.51 3.62
CA VAL A 20 0.91 -11.55 4.59
C VAL A 20 0.40 -11.75 6.01
N PHE A 21 -0.69 -11.08 6.42
CA PHE A 21 -1.28 -11.32 7.72
C PHE A 21 -1.72 -12.78 7.90
N GLY A 22 -2.47 -13.33 6.93
CA GLY A 22 -2.96 -14.72 6.98
C GLY A 22 -1.81 -15.72 7.05
N TYR A 23 -0.78 -15.54 6.22
CA TYR A 23 0.43 -16.36 6.29
C TYR A 23 1.07 -16.33 7.69
N LEU A 24 1.25 -15.14 8.27
CA LEU A 24 1.83 -14.99 9.60
C LEU A 24 0.94 -15.54 10.72
N ALA A 25 -0.38 -15.46 10.58
CA ALA A 25 -1.35 -16.02 11.51
C ALA A 25 -1.26 -17.57 11.53
N LEU A 26 -1.29 -18.20 10.35
CA LEU A 26 -1.14 -19.66 10.23
C LEU A 26 0.21 -20.15 10.77
N LYS A 27 1.31 -19.43 10.48
CA LYS A 27 2.63 -19.77 11.04
C LYS A 27 2.71 -19.61 12.56
N ALA A 28 1.79 -18.87 13.16
CA ALA A 28 1.64 -18.75 14.61
C ALA A 28 0.61 -19.75 15.19
N GLY A 29 0.07 -20.68 14.38
CA GLY A 29 -0.92 -21.68 14.80
C GLY A 29 -2.33 -21.12 15.02
N LEU A 30 -2.66 -19.96 14.44
CA LEU A 30 -3.98 -19.35 14.55
C LEU A 30 -4.91 -19.83 13.42
N ASP A 31 -6.18 -20.06 13.72
CA ASP A 31 -7.22 -20.37 12.72
C ASP A 31 -7.61 -19.06 11.98
N CYS A 32 -7.34 -19.02 10.68
CA CYS A 32 -7.45 -17.81 9.88
C CYS A 32 -8.02 -18.10 8.49
N LEU A 33 -9.15 -17.47 8.18
CA LEU A 33 -9.79 -17.51 6.87
C LEU A 33 -9.65 -16.15 6.16
N LEU A 34 -9.19 -16.16 4.91
CA LEU A 34 -9.26 -14.99 4.04
C LEU A 34 -10.54 -15.01 3.20
N ALA A 35 -11.20 -13.87 3.07
CA ALA A 35 -12.32 -13.68 2.15
C ALA A 35 -12.03 -12.53 1.18
N ASP A 36 -12.17 -12.75 -0.12
CA ASP A 36 -12.03 -11.71 -1.16
C ASP A 36 -13.06 -11.95 -2.27
N PHE A 37 -13.61 -10.88 -2.82
CA PHE A 37 -14.57 -10.96 -3.92
C PHE A 37 -13.89 -11.23 -5.28
N ALA A 38 -12.60 -10.93 -5.40
CA ALA A 38 -11.87 -11.05 -6.65
C ALA A 38 -11.47 -12.51 -6.95
N THR A 39 -11.34 -12.80 -8.23
CA THR A 39 -10.64 -14.01 -8.70
C THR A 39 -9.18 -13.65 -8.93
N PHE A 40 -8.27 -14.40 -8.31
CA PHE A 40 -6.84 -14.22 -8.48
C PHE A 40 -6.29 -15.14 -9.58
N PRO A 41 -5.22 -14.70 -10.32
CA PRO A 41 -4.56 -13.41 -10.23
C PRO A 41 -5.43 -12.27 -10.78
N ARG A 42 -5.42 -11.09 -10.12
CA ARG A 42 -6.23 -9.93 -10.46
C ARG A 42 -5.40 -8.69 -10.78
N GLU A 43 -5.87 -7.87 -11.69
CA GLU A 43 -5.28 -6.56 -11.95
C GLU A 43 -5.38 -5.65 -10.72
N LYS A 44 -4.30 -4.91 -10.46
CA LYS A 44 -4.23 -3.88 -9.43
C LYS A 44 -3.47 -2.67 -9.97
N ILE A 45 -4.16 -1.55 -10.03
CA ILE A 45 -3.57 -0.27 -10.44
C ILE A 45 -2.57 0.16 -9.39
N CYS A 46 -1.29 0.21 -9.75
CA CYS A 46 -0.19 0.59 -8.87
C CYS A 46 1.14 0.55 -9.65
N GLY A 47 2.01 1.52 -9.43
CA GLY A 47 3.38 1.49 -9.95
C GLY A 47 4.22 0.26 -9.59
N GLY A 48 3.79 -0.52 -8.60
CA GLY A 48 4.38 -1.84 -8.28
C GLY A 48 5.75 -1.78 -7.58
N GLY A 49 6.19 -0.61 -7.14
CA GLY A 49 7.51 -0.45 -6.54
C GLY A 49 7.60 -0.94 -5.08
N LEU A 50 8.50 -1.90 -4.83
CA LEU A 50 8.94 -2.25 -3.49
C LEU A 50 10.25 -1.52 -3.21
N THR A 51 10.19 -0.55 -2.29
CA THR A 51 11.39 0.13 -1.80
C THR A 51 12.29 -0.82 -1.00
N PRO A 52 13.59 -0.51 -0.81
CA PRO A 52 14.52 -1.35 -0.05
C PRO A 52 13.99 -1.79 1.33
N LYS A 53 13.36 -0.88 2.07
CA LYS A 53 12.74 -1.24 3.36
C LYS A 53 11.56 -2.19 3.21
N ALA A 54 10.79 -2.10 2.11
CA ALA A 54 9.61 -2.93 1.89
C ALA A 54 10.00 -4.37 1.53
N TRP A 55 10.92 -4.57 0.58
CA TRP A 55 11.32 -5.93 0.21
C TRP A 55 12.14 -6.61 1.30
N ARG A 56 13.04 -5.88 2.03
CA ARG A 56 13.73 -6.47 3.19
C ARG A 56 12.77 -6.89 4.31
N LEU A 57 11.72 -6.09 4.56
CA LEU A 57 10.70 -6.49 5.52
C LEU A 57 9.95 -7.74 5.06
N LEU A 58 9.55 -7.78 3.79
CA LEU A 58 8.86 -8.93 3.22
C LEU A 58 9.72 -10.21 3.31
N ASP A 59 11.00 -10.13 2.95
CA ASP A 59 11.94 -11.27 3.02
C ASP A 59 12.08 -11.82 4.45
N LYS A 60 11.98 -10.94 5.47
CA LYS A 60 11.97 -11.36 6.89
C LYS A 60 10.65 -11.99 7.32
N LEU A 61 9.52 -11.47 6.84
CA LEU A 61 8.19 -11.95 7.24
C LEU A 61 7.79 -13.23 6.52
N VAL A 62 8.22 -13.40 5.28
CA VAL A 62 7.94 -14.56 4.42
C VAL A 62 9.28 -15.08 3.90
N PRO A 63 10.06 -15.81 4.73
CA PRO A 63 11.38 -16.30 4.35
C PRO A 63 11.34 -17.18 3.10
N GLY A 64 12.26 -16.90 2.16
CA GLY A 64 12.36 -17.65 0.91
C GLY A 64 11.31 -17.29 -0.14
N ILE A 65 10.56 -16.20 0.04
CA ILE A 65 9.63 -15.74 -0.98
C ILE A 65 10.34 -15.43 -2.28
N LYS A 66 9.79 -15.94 -3.38
CA LYS A 66 10.27 -15.70 -4.75
C LYS A 66 9.18 -15.00 -5.54
N TYR A 67 9.55 -13.93 -6.22
CA TYR A 67 8.67 -13.16 -7.10
C TYR A 67 9.50 -12.46 -8.18
N ASP A 68 8.89 -12.22 -9.32
CA ASP A 68 9.54 -11.52 -10.42
C ASP A 68 9.55 -10.02 -10.17
N TYR A 69 10.67 -9.37 -10.47
CA TYR A 69 10.82 -7.92 -10.38
C TYR A 69 11.83 -7.39 -11.39
N HIS A 70 11.69 -6.12 -11.70
CA HIS A 70 12.66 -5.35 -12.46
C HIS A 70 13.41 -4.41 -11.50
N PRO A 71 14.76 -4.48 -11.40
CA PRO A 71 15.52 -3.63 -10.48
C PRO A 71 15.70 -2.24 -11.09
N VAL A 72 15.38 -1.19 -10.33
CA VAL A 72 15.60 0.20 -10.72
C VAL A 72 16.48 0.88 -9.68
N ARG A 73 17.61 1.44 -10.13
CA ARG A 73 18.55 2.22 -9.31
C ARG A 73 18.71 3.66 -9.80
N HIS A 74 18.51 3.89 -11.09
CA HIS A 74 18.62 5.22 -11.67
C HIS A 74 17.42 6.08 -11.24
N MET A 75 17.71 7.11 -10.45
CA MET A 75 16.71 8.01 -9.87
C MET A 75 16.82 9.37 -10.51
N ARG A 76 15.69 9.92 -10.98
CA ARG A 76 15.62 11.25 -11.57
C ARG A 76 14.52 12.08 -10.95
N PHE A 77 14.85 13.33 -10.61
CA PHE A 77 13.91 14.28 -10.02
C PHE A 77 14.01 15.63 -10.73
N GLN A 78 12.86 16.26 -10.94
CA GLN A 78 12.79 17.58 -11.53
C GLN A 78 11.69 18.42 -10.86
N LEU A 79 11.90 19.72 -10.76
CA LEU A 79 10.90 20.69 -10.30
C LEU A 79 10.73 21.77 -11.37
N ASP A 80 9.55 21.86 -12.00
CA ASP A 80 9.28 22.76 -13.11
C ASP A 80 10.42 22.70 -14.16
N ASP A 81 10.97 23.82 -14.58
CA ASP A 81 12.06 23.93 -15.56
C ASP A 81 13.48 23.84 -14.94
N SER A 82 13.61 23.34 -13.69
CA SER A 82 14.92 23.16 -13.06
C SER A 82 15.79 22.14 -13.79
N PRO A 83 17.13 22.18 -13.59
CA PRO A 83 18.01 21.10 -14.05
C PRO A 83 17.55 19.75 -13.51
N MET A 84 17.86 18.68 -14.26
CA MET A 84 17.59 17.32 -13.80
C MET A 84 18.53 16.94 -12.66
N CYS A 85 17.96 16.51 -11.54
CA CYS A 85 18.69 15.87 -10.45
C CYS A 85 18.67 14.37 -10.68
N GLU A 86 19.83 13.78 -10.96
CA GLU A 86 19.92 12.35 -11.23
C GLU A 86 21.07 11.70 -10.44
N PHE A 87 20.88 10.45 -10.05
CA PHE A 87 21.88 9.66 -9.34
C PHE A 87 21.54 8.17 -9.34
N GLU A 88 22.55 7.33 -9.12
CA GLU A 88 22.37 5.91 -8.84
C GLU A 88 22.14 5.67 -7.34
N ALA A 89 21.02 5.07 -6.99
CA ALA A 89 20.72 4.66 -5.61
C ALA A 89 21.59 3.48 -5.19
N GLU A 90 21.99 3.41 -3.91
CA GLU A 90 22.79 2.30 -3.39
C GLU A 90 22.03 0.96 -3.44
N GLN A 91 20.72 1.00 -3.25
CA GLN A 91 19.85 -0.17 -3.30
C GLN A 91 18.74 0.02 -4.31
N GLU A 92 18.38 -1.06 -4.97
CA GLU A 92 17.33 -1.07 -5.98
C GLU A 92 15.93 -0.87 -5.39
N ILE A 93 15.06 -0.21 -6.14
CA ILE A 93 13.63 -0.37 -6.02
C ILE A 93 13.25 -1.57 -6.89
N ARG A 94 12.57 -2.57 -6.34
CA ARG A 94 12.08 -3.73 -7.08
C ARG A 94 10.70 -3.43 -7.65
N MET A 95 10.63 -3.25 -8.96
CA MET A 95 9.38 -2.98 -9.66
C MET A 95 8.73 -4.29 -10.05
N THR A 96 7.54 -4.56 -9.49
CA THR A 96 6.80 -5.81 -9.70
C THR A 96 5.56 -5.60 -10.54
N ASN A 97 5.12 -6.65 -11.22
CA ASN A 97 3.75 -6.70 -11.71
C ASN A 97 2.82 -7.07 -10.54
N ARG A 98 1.94 -6.15 -10.15
CA ARG A 98 1.07 -6.32 -8.98
C ARG A 98 0.08 -7.46 -9.13
N LYS A 99 -0.31 -7.82 -10.36
CA LYS A 99 -1.16 -8.98 -10.62
C LYS A 99 -0.51 -10.26 -10.11
N ASP A 100 0.74 -10.48 -10.53
CA ASP A 100 1.49 -11.70 -10.21
C ASP A 100 2.04 -11.65 -8.79
N PHE A 101 2.55 -10.50 -8.36
CA PHE A 101 3.07 -10.31 -7.01
C PHE A 101 2.00 -10.52 -5.92
N ASP A 102 0.82 -9.92 -6.06
CA ASP A 102 -0.27 -10.09 -5.10
C ASP A 102 -0.72 -11.57 -5.05
N TYR A 103 -0.75 -12.23 -6.21
CA TYR A 103 -1.10 -13.65 -6.30
C TYR A 103 -0.02 -14.54 -5.65
N THR A 104 1.25 -14.23 -5.85
CA THR A 104 2.35 -14.93 -5.17
C THR A 104 2.19 -14.89 -3.65
N LEU A 105 1.89 -13.72 -3.07
CA LEU A 105 1.64 -13.61 -1.63
C LEU A 105 0.46 -14.48 -1.17
N LEU A 106 -0.61 -14.51 -1.94
CA LEU A 106 -1.77 -15.37 -1.66
C LEU A 106 -1.40 -16.85 -1.73
N GLN A 107 -0.60 -17.26 -2.73
CA GLN A 107 -0.13 -18.64 -2.84
C GLN A 107 0.71 -19.08 -1.64
N TYR A 108 1.57 -18.23 -1.09
CA TYR A 108 2.31 -18.53 0.14
C TYR A 108 1.39 -18.73 1.34
N TYR A 109 0.31 -17.96 1.45
CA TYR A 109 -0.74 -18.19 2.46
C TYR A 109 -1.43 -19.55 2.26
N GLN A 110 -1.82 -19.87 1.02
CA GLN A 110 -2.50 -21.14 0.70
C GLN A 110 -1.58 -22.36 0.91
N GLN A 111 -0.31 -22.26 0.54
CA GLN A 111 0.71 -23.30 0.79
C GLN A 111 0.97 -23.52 2.30
N ALA A 112 0.74 -22.50 3.12
CA ALA A 112 0.77 -22.64 4.58
C ALA A 112 -0.50 -23.29 5.17
N GLY A 113 -1.44 -23.73 4.33
CA GLY A 113 -2.71 -24.37 4.71
C GLY A 113 -3.90 -23.40 4.78
N GLY A 114 -3.76 -22.19 4.25
CA GLY A 114 -4.81 -21.17 4.28
C GLY A 114 -5.92 -21.39 3.26
N GLU A 115 -7.15 -21.10 3.67
CA GLU A 115 -8.35 -21.15 2.83
C GLU A 115 -8.72 -19.75 2.34
N LEU A 116 -9.04 -19.61 1.06
CA LEU A 116 -9.62 -18.40 0.48
C LEU A 116 -11.09 -18.61 0.17
N LEU A 117 -11.97 -17.90 0.86
CA LEU A 117 -13.38 -17.78 0.54
C LEU A 117 -13.57 -16.72 -0.56
N LYS A 118 -14.04 -17.15 -1.73
CA LYS A 118 -14.38 -16.23 -2.83
C LYS A 118 -15.78 -15.66 -2.61
N ASP A 119 -15.88 -14.59 -1.82
CA ASP A 119 -17.12 -13.87 -1.58
C ASP A 119 -16.85 -12.42 -1.17
N ALA A 120 -17.86 -11.57 -1.28
CA ALA A 120 -17.76 -10.16 -0.91
C ALA A 120 -18.34 -9.92 0.49
N PHE A 121 -17.60 -9.21 1.33
CA PHE A 121 -18.10 -8.71 2.59
C PHE A 121 -19.29 -7.76 2.38
N LEU A 122 -20.39 -8.02 3.10
CA LEU A 122 -21.59 -7.17 3.11
C LEU A 122 -21.65 -6.31 4.37
N GLY A 123 -21.47 -6.93 5.55
CA GLY A 123 -21.52 -6.24 6.84
C GLY A 123 -21.18 -7.17 8.00
N PHE A 124 -21.10 -6.61 9.21
CA PHE A 124 -20.94 -7.37 10.44
C PHE A 124 -21.74 -6.77 11.59
N GLU A 125 -22.04 -7.61 12.57
CA GLU A 125 -22.69 -7.23 13.83
C GLU A 125 -21.91 -7.84 15.00
N GLN A 126 -21.73 -7.05 16.07
CA GLN A 126 -21.14 -7.57 17.29
C GLN A 126 -22.23 -8.27 18.12
N GLN A 127 -21.96 -9.53 18.49
CA GLN A 127 -22.85 -10.36 19.29
C GLN A 127 -22.66 -10.08 20.80
N HIS A 128 -23.61 -10.52 21.61
CA HIS A 128 -23.55 -10.35 23.07
C HIS A 128 -22.36 -11.05 23.71
N ASP A 129 -21.85 -12.13 23.11
CA ASP A 129 -20.66 -12.88 23.57
C ASP A 129 -19.34 -12.24 23.09
N GLY A 130 -19.39 -11.08 22.46
CA GLY A 130 -18.23 -10.33 21.96
C GLY A 130 -17.72 -10.75 20.60
N ARG A 131 -18.22 -11.85 20.03
CA ARG A 131 -17.91 -12.29 18.65
C ARG A 131 -18.56 -11.39 17.61
N PHE A 132 -18.12 -11.51 16.38
CA PHE A 132 -18.72 -10.82 15.24
C PHE A 132 -19.45 -11.84 14.36
N LEU A 133 -20.72 -11.56 14.04
CA LEU A 133 -21.46 -12.21 12.99
C LEU A 133 -21.22 -11.43 11.70
N VAL A 134 -20.55 -12.06 10.73
CA VAL A 134 -20.21 -11.45 9.44
C VAL A 134 -21.09 -12.02 8.37
N THR A 135 -21.76 -11.15 7.62
CA THR A 135 -22.60 -11.54 6.48
C THR A 135 -21.87 -11.24 5.18
N MET A 136 -21.80 -12.26 4.33
CA MET A 136 -21.24 -12.17 2.98
C MET A 136 -22.31 -11.90 1.95
N ARG A 137 -21.95 -11.45 0.75
CA ARG A 137 -22.90 -11.12 -0.32
C ARG A 137 -23.73 -12.31 -0.79
N SER A 138 -23.18 -13.51 -0.76
CA SER A 138 -23.91 -14.76 -1.08
C SER A 138 -25.03 -15.10 -0.09
N GLY A 139 -25.09 -14.40 1.04
CA GLY A 139 -25.95 -14.74 2.18
C GLY A 139 -25.27 -15.67 3.19
N LEU A 140 -24.04 -16.14 2.92
CA LEU A 140 -23.27 -16.91 3.90
C LEU A 140 -23.00 -16.07 5.14
N GLN A 141 -23.20 -16.67 6.31
CA GLN A 141 -22.88 -16.08 7.60
C GLN A 141 -21.75 -16.84 8.28
N LEU A 142 -20.80 -16.11 8.84
CA LEU A 142 -19.65 -16.60 9.59
C LEU A 142 -19.60 -15.90 10.94
N THR A 143 -19.09 -16.59 11.96
CA THR A 143 -18.76 -15.93 13.23
C THR A 143 -17.26 -15.90 13.43
N CYS A 144 -16.70 -14.80 14.00
CA CYS A 144 -15.29 -14.71 14.31
C CYS A 144 -15.02 -13.96 15.62
N ASN A 145 -13.85 -14.21 16.22
CA ASN A 145 -13.35 -13.50 17.40
C ASN A 145 -12.64 -12.19 16.99
N TYR A 146 -11.95 -12.23 15.84
CA TYR A 146 -11.23 -11.09 15.28
C TYR A 146 -11.66 -10.87 13.83
N LEU A 147 -11.95 -9.62 13.48
CA LEU A 147 -12.23 -9.18 12.11
C LEU A 147 -11.10 -8.29 11.63
N ILE A 148 -10.35 -8.72 10.61
CA ILE A 148 -9.23 -7.97 10.04
C ILE A 148 -9.66 -7.35 8.71
N ALA A 149 -9.70 -6.03 8.64
CA ALA A 149 -9.96 -5.30 7.42
C ALA A 149 -8.65 -5.07 6.65
N ALA A 150 -8.50 -5.76 5.51
CA ALA A 150 -7.41 -5.65 4.55
C ALA A 150 -7.93 -5.37 3.13
N ASP A 151 -9.15 -4.85 3.02
CA ASP A 151 -9.94 -4.65 1.80
C ASP A 151 -9.63 -3.32 1.06
N GLY A 152 -8.46 -2.73 1.36
CA GLY A 152 -7.86 -1.64 0.60
C GLY A 152 -8.49 -0.27 0.86
N ALA A 153 -8.14 0.72 0.01
CA ALA A 153 -8.52 2.12 0.19
C ALA A 153 -10.03 2.36 0.20
N ASN A 154 -10.80 1.49 -0.46
CA ASN A 154 -12.26 1.55 -0.51
C ASN A 154 -12.94 0.63 0.52
N SER A 155 -12.24 0.31 1.61
CA SER A 155 -12.66 -0.63 2.65
C SER A 155 -14.13 -0.47 3.05
N ARG A 156 -14.88 -1.56 2.91
CA ARG A 156 -16.27 -1.64 3.37
C ARG A 156 -16.35 -1.78 4.87
N VAL A 157 -15.42 -2.53 5.47
CA VAL A 157 -15.33 -2.67 6.94
C VAL A 157 -15.10 -1.29 7.57
N ARG A 158 -14.10 -0.53 7.06
CA ARG A 158 -13.87 0.85 7.53
C ARG A 158 -15.09 1.74 7.34
N ARG A 159 -15.78 1.62 6.20
CA ARG A 159 -16.97 2.42 5.92
C ARG A 159 -18.09 2.15 6.90
N GLN A 160 -18.30 0.91 7.30
CA GLN A 160 -19.28 0.54 8.32
C GLN A 160 -18.91 1.12 9.69
N LEU A 161 -17.62 1.07 10.07
CA LEU A 161 -17.13 1.56 11.36
C LEU A 161 -17.11 3.08 11.49
N LEU A 162 -16.68 3.78 10.45
CA LEU A 162 -16.23 5.18 10.51
C LEU A 162 -16.84 6.07 9.42
N GLY A 163 -17.71 5.52 8.57
CA GLY A 163 -18.25 6.22 7.41
C GLY A 163 -17.26 6.30 6.24
N LYS A 164 -17.60 7.07 5.21
CA LYS A 164 -16.76 7.24 4.02
C LYS A 164 -15.42 7.89 4.37
N PRO A 165 -14.29 7.41 3.84
CA PRO A 165 -13.01 8.08 3.99
C PRO A 165 -13.08 9.51 3.43
N LYS A 166 -12.64 10.50 4.22
CA LYS A 166 -12.72 11.93 3.84
C LYS A 166 -11.56 12.34 2.92
N ASP A 167 -10.39 11.71 3.09
CA ASP A 167 -9.14 12.09 2.41
C ASP A 167 -8.65 10.95 1.51
N GLN A 168 -9.34 10.74 0.40
CA GLN A 168 -8.88 9.89 -0.67
C GLN A 168 -8.23 10.75 -1.77
N MET A 169 -7.10 10.27 -2.30
CA MET A 169 -6.44 10.87 -3.45
C MET A 169 -6.50 9.93 -4.62
N LEU A 170 -6.96 10.43 -5.77
CA LEU A 170 -6.98 9.68 -7.01
C LEU A 170 -5.58 9.69 -7.63
N PHE A 171 -5.05 8.50 -7.89
CA PHE A 171 -3.90 8.27 -8.75
C PHE A 171 -4.38 7.77 -10.10
N MET A 172 -3.82 8.30 -11.16
CA MET A 172 -4.08 7.84 -12.52
C MET A 172 -2.78 7.31 -13.12
N GLU A 173 -2.86 6.22 -13.85
CA GLU A 173 -1.70 5.57 -14.46
C GLU A 173 -1.99 5.18 -15.92
N GLU A 174 -0.95 5.31 -16.75
CA GLU A 174 -0.88 4.83 -18.12
C GLU A 174 0.25 3.80 -18.22
N TYR A 175 -0.04 2.69 -18.88
CA TYR A 175 0.92 1.61 -19.09
C TYR A 175 1.29 1.54 -20.56
N VAL A 176 2.54 1.78 -20.88
CA VAL A 176 3.03 1.76 -22.27
C VAL A 176 4.13 0.70 -22.43
N PRO A 177 4.34 0.16 -23.62
CA PRO A 177 5.51 -0.67 -23.89
C PRO A 177 6.78 0.05 -23.48
N LYS A 178 7.79 -0.70 -22.99
CA LYS A 178 9.03 -0.14 -22.46
C LYS A 178 9.70 0.77 -23.49
N GLN A 179 10.00 2.00 -23.09
CA GLN A 179 10.61 3.04 -23.91
C GLN A 179 11.66 3.82 -23.14
N GLY A 180 12.83 4.05 -23.78
CA GLY A 180 13.89 4.86 -23.20
C GLY A 180 14.64 4.20 -22.01
N PRO A 181 15.31 5.02 -21.19
CA PRO A 181 16.16 4.53 -20.09
C PRO A 181 15.35 3.88 -18.97
N GLU A 182 16.00 2.93 -18.30
CA GLU A 182 15.47 2.28 -17.10
C GLU A 182 15.65 3.18 -15.88
N GLU A 183 14.54 3.72 -15.38
CA GLU A 183 14.58 4.77 -14.37
C GLU A 183 13.34 4.82 -13.48
N ALA A 184 13.50 5.49 -12.35
CA ALA A 184 12.39 6.05 -11.59
C ALA A 184 12.50 7.58 -11.66
N PHE A 185 11.65 8.19 -12.44
CA PHE A 185 11.57 9.64 -12.62
C PHE A 185 10.38 10.21 -11.89
N VAL A 186 10.59 11.33 -11.17
CA VAL A 186 9.50 12.07 -10.52
C VAL A 186 9.62 13.54 -10.87
N PHE A 187 8.56 14.06 -11.46
CA PHE A 187 8.42 15.46 -11.81
C PHE A 187 7.46 16.16 -10.85
N PHE A 188 7.95 17.19 -10.19
CA PHE A 188 7.16 18.08 -9.35
C PHE A 188 6.89 19.39 -10.10
N SER A 189 5.72 19.99 -9.88
CA SER A 189 5.41 21.32 -10.40
C SER A 189 4.58 22.09 -9.43
N ARG A 190 4.85 23.40 -9.31
CA ARG A 190 4.06 24.33 -8.51
C ARG A 190 2.60 24.40 -8.96
N ARG A 191 2.32 24.02 -10.23
CA ARG A 191 0.98 24.03 -10.81
C ARG A 191 0.01 23.05 -10.16
N PHE A 192 0.50 21.93 -9.59
CA PHE A 192 -0.34 20.83 -9.06
C PHE A 192 0.12 20.27 -7.70
N ILE A 193 0.76 21.10 -6.88
CA ILE A 193 1.10 20.74 -5.48
C ILE A 193 -0.18 20.71 -4.62
N PRO A 194 -0.33 19.71 -3.73
CA PRO A 194 0.56 18.58 -3.46
C PRO A 194 0.35 17.44 -4.48
N GLY A 195 1.33 17.20 -5.32
CA GLY A 195 1.24 16.17 -6.34
C GLY A 195 2.51 16.02 -7.14
N GLY A 196 2.46 15.18 -8.16
CA GLY A 196 3.57 14.93 -9.05
C GLY A 196 3.20 14.01 -10.20
N PHE A 197 3.96 14.08 -11.26
CA PHE A 197 3.98 13.13 -12.35
C PHE A 197 5.18 12.20 -12.17
N TYR A 198 5.06 10.93 -12.51
CA TYR A 198 6.16 9.99 -12.38
C TYR A 198 6.21 9.00 -13.55
N LYS A 199 7.42 8.51 -13.81
CA LYS A 199 7.68 7.34 -14.65
C LYS A 199 8.40 6.30 -13.81
N PHE A 200 7.96 5.04 -13.92
CA PHE A 200 8.66 3.89 -13.36
C PHE A 200 8.85 2.84 -14.44
N SER A 201 10.11 2.46 -14.70
CA SER A 201 10.40 1.32 -15.55
C SER A 201 10.09 0.01 -14.81
N SER A 202 9.32 -0.86 -15.43
CA SER A 202 8.84 -2.12 -14.84
C SER A 202 9.06 -3.29 -15.78
N ILE A 203 8.57 -4.47 -15.42
CA ILE A 203 8.67 -5.69 -16.22
C ILE A 203 7.91 -5.49 -17.55
N GLY A 204 8.66 -5.41 -18.66
CA GLY A 204 8.11 -5.31 -20.03
C GLY A 204 7.37 -4.02 -20.36
N ARG A 205 7.28 -3.06 -19.44
CA ARG A 205 6.53 -1.81 -19.64
C ARG A 205 7.08 -0.65 -18.82
N ASP A 206 6.78 0.56 -19.26
CA ASP A 206 6.90 1.77 -18.44
C ASP A 206 5.52 2.16 -17.88
N ILE A 207 5.51 2.65 -16.65
CA ILE A 207 4.32 3.10 -15.94
C ILE A 207 4.45 4.59 -15.72
N TYR A 208 3.54 5.34 -16.32
CA TYR A 208 3.44 6.79 -16.11
C TYR A 208 2.26 7.06 -15.20
N GLY A 209 2.47 7.85 -14.18
CA GLY A 209 1.40 8.13 -13.25
C GLY A 209 1.35 9.59 -12.85
N PHE A 210 0.18 10.01 -12.40
CA PHE A 210 -0.09 11.37 -11.97
C PHE A 210 -1.03 11.41 -10.79
N ARG A 211 -0.73 12.31 -9.87
CA ARG A 211 -1.66 12.71 -8.82
C ARG A 211 -1.59 14.21 -8.58
N ALA A 212 -2.72 14.80 -8.29
CA ALA A 212 -2.86 16.17 -7.80
C ALA A 212 -4.17 16.31 -7.02
N PRO A 213 -4.40 17.39 -6.25
CA PRO A 213 -5.63 17.58 -5.48
C PRO A 213 -6.92 17.53 -6.31
N LYS A 214 -6.83 17.92 -7.57
CA LYS A 214 -7.95 17.90 -8.55
C LYS A 214 -7.62 17.02 -9.76
N THR A 215 -6.97 15.87 -9.52
CA THR A 215 -6.67 14.91 -10.57
C THR A 215 -7.97 14.47 -11.25
N ASN A 216 -8.01 14.61 -12.56
CA ASN A 216 -9.07 14.09 -13.43
C ASN A 216 -8.45 13.63 -14.76
N ARG A 217 -9.30 13.09 -15.64
CA ARG A 217 -8.85 12.56 -16.95
C ARG A 217 -8.16 13.61 -17.82
N ASP A 218 -8.65 14.84 -17.81
CA ASP A 218 -8.14 15.89 -18.70
C ASP A 218 -6.78 16.41 -18.22
N THR A 219 -6.60 16.60 -16.90
CA THR A 219 -5.30 16.97 -16.35
C THR A 219 -4.24 15.89 -16.58
N PHE A 220 -4.61 14.61 -16.46
CA PHE A 220 -3.67 13.53 -16.73
C PHE A 220 -3.32 13.44 -18.23
N ARG A 221 -4.31 13.55 -19.11
CA ARG A 221 -4.11 13.60 -20.57
C ARG A 221 -3.20 14.75 -20.99
N GLN A 222 -3.35 15.92 -20.36
CA GLN A 222 -2.46 17.05 -20.60
C GLN A 222 -1.02 16.71 -20.19
N MET A 223 -0.80 16.07 -19.04
CA MET A 223 0.54 15.65 -18.60
C MET A 223 1.16 14.64 -19.56
N LEU A 224 0.39 13.65 -20.03
CA LEU A 224 0.88 12.68 -21.02
C LEU A 224 1.35 13.39 -22.30
N LYS A 225 0.59 14.39 -22.79
CA LYS A 225 0.97 15.19 -23.96
C LYS A 225 2.23 16.03 -23.71
N GLU A 226 2.36 16.69 -22.55
CA GLU A 226 3.54 17.48 -22.19
C GLU A 226 4.83 16.63 -22.17
N PHE A 227 4.72 15.36 -21.81
CA PHE A 227 5.84 14.41 -21.79
C PHE A 227 5.94 13.54 -23.06
N ASN A 228 5.16 13.83 -24.11
CA ASN A 228 5.10 13.05 -25.36
C ASN A 228 4.82 11.55 -25.13
N ILE A 229 3.97 11.22 -24.17
CA ILE A 229 3.58 9.84 -23.87
C ILE A 229 2.32 9.50 -24.65
N PRO A 230 2.31 8.37 -25.39
CA PRO A 230 1.12 7.93 -26.10
C PRO A 230 -0.02 7.62 -25.13
N GLU A 231 -1.19 8.18 -25.39
CA GLU A 231 -2.41 7.84 -24.65
C GLU A 231 -2.98 6.54 -25.23
N THR A 232 -3.13 5.53 -24.36
CA THR A 232 -3.80 4.28 -24.73
C THR A 232 -5.08 4.11 -23.91
N LYS A 233 -4.98 3.54 -22.73
CA LYS A 233 -6.11 3.33 -21.81
C LYS A 233 -5.63 3.53 -20.37
N PHE A 234 -5.61 4.77 -19.95
CA PHE A 234 -5.24 5.04 -18.56
C PHE A 234 -6.33 4.61 -17.58
N VAL A 235 -5.89 4.26 -16.40
CA VAL A 235 -6.70 3.74 -15.30
C VAL A 235 -6.50 4.59 -14.06
N GLY A 236 -7.40 4.47 -13.07
CA GLY A 236 -7.30 5.23 -11.84
C GLY A 236 -7.65 4.41 -10.61
N ALA A 237 -6.97 4.70 -9.50
CA ALA A 237 -7.25 4.12 -8.20
C ALA A 237 -7.14 5.15 -7.08
N ASN A 238 -8.00 5.01 -6.08
CA ASN A 238 -7.92 5.82 -4.88
C ASN A 238 -6.90 5.23 -3.91
N ILE A 239 -6.18 6.11 -3.23
CA ILE A 239 -5.36 5.79 -2.05
C ILE A 239 -5.94 6.55 -0.86
N SER A 240 -6.11 5.87 0.27
CA SER A 240 -6.54 6.50 1.52
C SER A 240 -5.33 7.04 2.26
N LEU A 241 -5.28 8.35 2.46
CA LEU A 241 -4.18 9.03 3.14
C LEU A 241 -4.47 9.35 4.61
N HIS A 242 -5.69 9.13 5.08
CA HIS A 242 -6.08 9.39 6.47
C HIS A 242 -5.99 8.11 7.30
N THR A 243 -5.00 8.09 8.20
CA THR A 243 -4.78 6.94 9.10
C THR A 243 -5.81 6.93 10.21
N VAL A 244 -6.46 5.78 10.40
CA VAL A 244 -7.50 5.58 11.42
C VAL A 244 -7.23 4.36 12.29
N LEU A 245 -7.80 4.37 13.47
CA LEU A 245 -7.89 3.25 14.40
C LEU A 245 -9.36 2.85 14.52
N SER A 246 -9.64 1.55 14.58
CA SER A 246 -10.98 1.05 14.85
C SER A 246 -11.40 1.42 16.28
N PRO A 247 -12.66 1.84 16.50
CA PRO A 247 -13.22 2.02 17.83
C PRO A 247 -13.53 0.68 18.53
N ILE A 248 -13.59 -0.42 17.78
CA ILE A 248 -13.84 -1.78 18.29
C ILE A 248 -12.51 -2.53 18.37
N PRO A 249 -12.07 -2.98 19.57
CA PRO A 249 -10.71 -3.52 19.77
C PRO A 249 -10.33 -4.70 18.86
N ASN A 250 -11.25 -5.63 18.64
CA ASN A 250 -11.01 -6.85 17.87
C ASN A 250 -11.35 -6.70 16.36
N VAL A 251 -11.70 -5.49 15.92
CA VAL A 251 -11.78 -5.13 14.50
C VAL A 251 -10.54 -4.32 14.16
N ILE A 252 -9.61 -4.89 13.40
CA ILE A 252 -8.31 -4.31 13.10
C ILE A 252 -8.21 -3.92 11.63
N LEU A 253 -7.86 -2.67 11.36
CA LEU A 253 -7.67 -2.14 10.00
C LEU A 253 -6.18 -2.13 9.66
N ILE A 254 -5.78 -2.80 8.56
CA ILE A 254 -4.38 -2.90 8.12
C ILE A 254 -4.21 -2.41 6.68
N GLY A 255 -2.99 -2.03 6.31
CA GLY A 255 -2.68 -1.50 4.98
C GLY A 255 -3.55 -0.29 4.62
N ASP A 256 -3.98 -0.22 3.38
CA ASP A 256 -4.79 0.90 2.87
C ASP A 256 -6.18 1.01 3.54
N ALA A 257 -6.72 -0.09 4.08
CA ALA A 257 -7.98 -0.06 4.84
C ALA A 257 -7.84 0.82 6.09
N GLY A 258 -6.68 0.80 6.75
CA GLY A 258 -6.34 1.68 7.86
C GLY A 258 -5.76 3.05 7.46
N GLY A 259 -5.55 3.29 6.16
CA GLY A 259 -4.98 4.55 5.64
C GLY A 259 -3.49 4.69 5.92
N PHE A 260 -2.74 3.59 5.84
CA PHE A 260 -1.30 3.53 6.13
C PHE A 260 -0.39 3.79 4.92
N ALA A 261 -0.89 4.41 3.85
CA ALA A 261 -0.04 4.84 2.74
C ALA A 261 0.75 6.11 3.10
N ASN A 262 1.99 6.20 2.60
CA ASN A 262 2.86 7.38 2.77
C ASN A 262 2.23 8.62 2.12
N LYS A 263 2.20 9.73 2.86
CA LYS A 263 1.49 10.95 2.45
C LYS A 263 2.18 11.70 1.29
N ILE A 264 3.50 11.50 1.11
CA ILE A 264 4.29 12.16 0.06
C ILE A 264 4.39 11.29 -1.17
N THR A 265 4.76 10.01 -1.02
CA THR A 265 5.08 9.11 -2.13
C THR A 265 3.93 8.23 -2.57
N GLY A 266 2.90 8.03 -1.72
CA GLY A 266 1.85 7.06 -1.94
C GLY A 266 2.30 5.60 -1.72
N GLU A 267 3.52 5.36 -1.24
CA GLU A 267 4.01 4.02 -0.92
C GLU A 267 3.11 3.36 0.13
N GLY A 268 2.54 2.19 -0.18
CA GLY A 268 1.66 1.45 0.74
C GLY A 268 2.20 0.07 1.13
N LEU A 269 3.05 -0.57 0.31
CA LEU A 269 3.44 -1.96 0.52
C LEU A 269 4.23 -2.19 1.82
N TYR A 270 5.18 -1.30 2.14
CA TYR A 270 5.91 -1.40 3.40
C TYR A 270 4.97 -1.39 4.61
N ASP A 271 4.05 -0.43 4.66
CA ASP A 271 3.13 -0.29 5.79
C ASP A 271 2.03 -1.37 5.77
N ALA A 272 1.67 -1.91 4.60
CA ALA A 272 0.81 -3.08 4.49
C ALA A 272 1.44 -4.30 5.19
N PHE A 273 2.70 -4.60 4.93
CA PHE A 273 3.43 -5.69 5.59
C PHE A 273 3.65 -5.42 7.08
N LYS A 274 4.02 -4.19 7.44
CA LYS A 274 4.29 -3.82 8.83
C LYS A 274 3.04 -3.86 9.71
N THR A 275 1.91 -3.37 9.20
CA THR A 275 0.64 -3.41 9.93
C THR A 275 0.09 -4.83 10.03
N ALA A 276 0.27 -5.67 8.99
CA ALA A 276 -0.04 -7.10 9.03
C ALA A 276 0.73 -7.81 10.16
N TYR A 277 2.05 -7.60 10.23
CA TYR A 277 2.89 -8.14 11.30
C TYR A 277 2.45 -7.65 12.68
N ASN A 278 2.20 -6.35 12.85
CA ASN A 278 1.80 -5.77 14.12
C ASN A 278 0.39 -6.22 14.56
N ALA A 279 -0.52 -6.45 13.62
CA ALA A 279 -1.85 -6.99 13.90
C ALA A 279 -1.77 -8.45 14.39
N ARG A 280 -0.94 -9.28 13.73
CA ARG A 280 -0.67 -10.64 14.23
C ARG A 280 -0.09 -10.62 15.63
N ARG A 281 0.87 -9.71 15.89
CA ARG A 281 1.42 -9.55 17.26
C ARG A 281 0.36 -9.15 18.28
N ALA A 282 -0.55 -8.25 17.93
CA ALA A 282 -1.63 -7.83 18.80
C ALA A 282 -2.47 -9.02 19.29
N ILE A 283 -2.78 -9.95 18.38
CA ILE A 283 -3.55 -11.15 18.70
C ILE A 283 -2.74 -12.13 19.55
N VAL A 284 -1.51 -12.47 19.13
CA VAL A 284 -0.66 -13.45 19.83
C VAL A 284 -0.21 -12.96 21.22
N GLU A 285 0.07 -11.66 21.36
CA GLU A 285 0.51 -11.06 22.62
C GLU A 285 -0.67 -10.60 23.50
N HIS A 286 -1.91 -10.79 23.06
CA HIS A 286 -3.13 -10.29 23.73
C HIS A 286 -3.05 -8.80 24.08
N LYS A 287 -2.51 -7.99 23.16
CA LYS A 287 -2.35 -6.55 23.32
C LYS A 287 -3.21 -5.76 22.34
N PRO A 288 -3.64 -4.55 22.70
CA PRO A 288 -4.33 -3.67 21.77
C PRO A 288 -3.47 -3.38 20.52
N PHE A 289 -4.10 -3.36 19.34
CA PHE A 289 -3.41 -3.01 18.10
C PHE A 289 -2.80 -1.60 18.15
N SER A 290 -3.43 -0.67 18.87
CA SER A 290 -2.88 0.67 19.13
C SER A 290 -1.52 0.65 19.82
N GLU A 291 -1.24 -0.37 20.64
CA GLU A 291 0.04 -0.55 21.32
C GLU A 291 1.08 -1.19 20.39
N THR A 292 0.78 -2.35 19.81
CA THR A 292 1.71 -3.08 18.94
C THR A 292 2.05 -2.28 17.67
N ASN A 293 1.13 -1.44 17.20
CA ASN A 293 1.29 -0.57 16.03
C ASN A 293 1.68 0.88 16.38
N ARG A 294 2.01 1.19 17.63
CA ARG A 294 2.30 2.56 18.12
C ARG A 294 3.35 3.29 17.30
N GLN A 295 4.43 2.58 16.91
CA GLN A 295 5.50 3.16 16.10
C GLN A 295 5.01 3.57 14.71
N VAL A 296 4.15 2.77 14.08
CA VAL A 296 3.56 3.09 12.78
C VAL A 296 2.63 4.30 12.91
N PHE A 297 1.79 4.37 13.93
CA PHE A 297 0.93 5.55 14.17
C PHE A 297 1.76 6.83 14.38
N ARG A 298 2.87 6.75 15.14
CA ARG A 298 3.79 7.89 15.30
C ARG A 298 4.44 8.29 13.98
N LYS A 299 4.88 7.30 13.19
CA LYS A 299 5.44 7.51 11.85
C LYS A 299 4.41 8.21 10.95
N MET A 300 3.15 7.75 10.89
CA MET A 300 2.10 8.35 10.07
C MET A 300 1.84 9.83 10.44
N LYS A 301 1.80 10.14 11.75
CA LYS A 301 1.69 11.53 12.22
C LYS A 301 2.90 12.39 11.84
N ALA A 302 4.11 11.83 11.89
CA ALA A 302 5.32 12.53 11.46
C ALA A 302 5.33 12.75 9.94
N GLU A 303 4.91 11.77 9.15
CA GLU A 303 4.78 11.88 7.70
C GLU A 303 3.72 12.90 7.28
N GLU A 304 2.63 13.02 8.02
CA GLU A 304 1.61 14.06 7.77
C GLU A 304 2.18 15.47 7.97
N ARG A 305 2.98 15.67 9.02
CA ARG A 305 3.68 16.95 9.25
C ARG A 305 4.73 17.19 8.17
N ALA A 306 5.51 16.16 7.83
CA ALA A 306 6.51 16.22 6.77
C ALA A 306 5.88 16.54 5.40
N ALA A 307 4.72 15.96 5.08
CA ALA A 307 4.01 16.26 3.85
C ALA A 307 3.51 17.71 3.80
N ARG A 308 2.96 18.21 4.91
CA ARG A 308 2.58 19.65 5.01
C ARG A 308 3.76 20.57 4.80
N PHE A 309 4.92 20.26 5.39
CA PHE A 309 6.15 21.02 5.16
C PHE A 309 6.63 20.89 3.72
N PHE A 310 6.75 19.65 3.21
CA PHE A 310 7.28 19.37 1.87
C PHE A 310 6.54 20.12 0.77
N PHE A 311 5.21 20.23 0.87
CA PHE A 311 4.39 20.94 -0.09
C PHE A 311 4.13 22.42 0.26
N SER A 312 4.74 22.95 1.32
CA SER A 312 4.70 24.37 1.65
C SER A 312 5.67 25.19 0.78
N PRO A 313 5.51 26.52 0.71
CA PRO A 313 6.48 27.38 0.00
C PRO A 313 7.93 27.19 0.43
N THR A 314 8.17 27.01 1.74
CA THR A 314 9.50 26.72 2.29
C THR A 314 10.00 25.32 1.89
N GLY A 315 9.13 24.32 1.93
CA GLY A 315 9.45 22.97 1.49
C GLY A 315 9.77 22.89 0.00
N ILE A 316 9.09 23.67 -0.85
CA ILE A 316 9.40 23.78 -2.27
C ILE A 316 10.76 24.45 -2.51
N LYS A 317 11.13 25.45 -1.74
CA LYS A 317 12.50 26.01 -1.77
C LYS A 317 13.55 24.96 -1.38
N PHE A 318 13.26 24.16 -0.35
CA PHE A 318 14.12 23.05 0.04
C PHE A 318 14.20 21.95 -1.04
N LEU A 319 13.09 21.61 -1.68
CA LEU A 319 13.08 20.69 -2.82
C LEU A 319 13.93 21.23 -3.98
N SER A 320 13.79 22.52 -4.30
CA SER A 320 14.63 23.18 -5.28
C SER A 320 16.12 23.08 -4.92
N PHE A 321 16.48 23.34 -3.66
CA PHE A 321 17.84 23.13 -3.18
C PHE A 321 18.31 21.70 -3.39
N CYS A 322 17.51 20.70 -3.01
CA CYS A 322 17.83 19.27 -3.21
C CYS A 322 18.11 18.95 -4.68
N ILE A 323 17.28 19.46 -5.59
CA ILE A 323 17.43 19.22 -7.03
C ILE A 323 18.76 19.78 -7.58
N HIS A 324 19.19 20.94 -7.08
CA HIS A 324 20.49 21.53 -7.47
C HIS A 324 21.70 20.88 -6.79
N HIS A 325 21.48 19.94 -5.84
CA HIS A 325 22.55 19.27 -5.09
C HIS A 325 22.38 17.74 -5.14
N PRO A 326 22.65 17.07 -6.28
CA PRO A 326 22.39 15.63 -6.47
C PRO A 326 23.09 14.73 -5.44
N ARG A 327 24.32 15.07 -5.01
CA ARG A 327 25.04 14.31 -3.98
C ARG A 327 24.31 14.33 -2.63
N PHE A 328 23.81 15.48 -2.23
CA PHE A 328 23.02 15.64 -1.00
C PHE A 328 21.69 14.89 -1.11
N THR A 329 21.00 14.99 -2.25
CA THR A 329 19.75 14.30 -2.52
C THR A 329 19.92 12.80 -2.50
N LYS A 330 20.97 12.27 -3.12
CA LYS A 330 21.35 10.86 -3.05
C LYS A 330 21.56 10.42 -1.60
N TRP A 331 22.36 11.15 -0.82
CA TRP A 331 22.61 10.83 0.59
C TRP A 331 21.31 10.78 1.40
N MET A 332 20.43 11.75 1.23
CA MET A 332 19.11 11.78 1.90
C MET A 332 18.25 10.57 1.48
N PHE A 333 18.20 10.27 0.17
CA PHE A 333 17.44 9.17 -0.38
C PHE A 333 17.92 7.83 0.20
N ASP A 334 19.23 7.54 0.07
CA ASP A 334 19.83 6.30 0.54
C ASP A 334 19.68 6.14 2.06
N THR A 335 19.87 7.22 2.83
CA THR A 335 19.65 7.22 4.28
C THR A 335 18.19 6.87 4.64
N LYS A 336 17.22 7.44 3.92
CA LYS A 336 15.80 7.12 4.13
C LYS A 336 15.48 5.67 3.77
N MET A 337 16.08 5.14 2.70
CA MET A 337 15.87 3.76 2.26
C MET A 337 16.53 2.72 3.18
N LYS A 338 17.63 3.08 3.86
CA LYS A 338 18.28 2.22 4.87
C LYS A 338 17.53 2.15 6.19
N ARG A 339 16.79 3.20 6.57
CA ARG A 339 16.05 3.24 7.83
C ARG A 339 14.90 2.23 7.82
N GLU A 340 15.16 1.07 8.41
CA GLU A 340 14.12 0.13 8.78
C GLU A 340 13.47 0.57 10.09
N SER A 341 12.15 0.56 10.16
CA SER A 341 11.52 0.51 11.47
C SER A 341 11.76 -0.90 12.02
N PHE A 342 12.41 -0.93 13.17
CA PHE A 342 12.85 -2.10 13.90
C PHE A 342 11.76 -3.19 13.98
N ILE A 343 12.08 -4.42 13.56
CA ILE A 343 11.34 -5.62 13.93
C ILE A 343 12.07 -6.15 15.17
N PRO A 344 11.46 -6.18 16.35
CA PRO A 344 12.06 -6.89 17.49
C PRO A 344 12.34 -8.34 17.08
N ARG A 345 13.49 -8.84 17.47
CA ARG A 345 13.87 -10.25 17.31
C ARG A 345 12.90 -11.14 18.07
#